data_bbe08913f2383e920bd74d479f32072a
#
_entry.id   bbe08913f2383e920bd74d479f32072a
#
_cell.length_a   1.000
_cell.length_b   1.000
_cell.length_c   1.000
_cell.angle_alpha   90.00
_cell.angle_beta   90.00
_cell.angle_gamma   90.00
#
_symmetry.space_group_name_H-M   'P 1'
#
loop_
_entity.id
_entity.type
_entity.pdbx_description
1 polymer ?
#
loop_
_entity_poly.entity_id
_entity_poly.type
_entity_poly.pdbx_seq_one_letter_code
_entity_poly.pdbx_strand_id
1 'polypeptide(L)'
;MLKVCFLAMAFLSLLFCSTTNAQTIEDINPRIQPRMDVDLELVHANGLRTINGQYITIYTDVPASESIDELPKVFDAAVPQWCEYFGVDVEKAKPWKLQAFLIRDKARFEKANLIPDSLPKFPAGINQGHEIWFFVQPDDYYTRHLLLHEGTHAFMLWFGNGVGAPWYAEGMAELLGLHRWKDGKLSIHHQIKDPGESEGWGRPKLIKEWVAANSDGNNDKSLQDVLLVPNRAFGDVENYAWAWAACEFLGEHPLTLERFPDLQKFVNRSPDSFNRRFQRTFGEDMQFLQHDWAMFIREMDYGYSISRAALSKLSTDDAGTFQLKFDRSWQYVLKEVKAGQKFRVTASGRFEIGSSQVNGQAKPWISEPNGITIDYYRGRPIGELQAFVLPSGDESILPRLCQQDPVPIGAGSVITADIDGLLCFRINESPSNLSDNRGELELAIEKVD
;
A
#
# COMPACT_ATOMS: atom_id res chain seq x y z
N MET A 1 -13.00 -20.51 -22.50
CA MET A 1 -13.60 -19.43 -23.30
C MET A 1 -14.43 -18.56 -22.37
N LEU A 2 -13.85 -17.52 -21.81
CA LEU A 2 -14.56 -16.33 -21.35
C LEU A 2 -13.53 -15.20 -21.28
N LYS A 3 -13.25 -14.62 -22.44
CA LYS A 3 -12.66 -13.30 -22.55
C LYS A 3 -13.86 -12.35 -22.52
N VAL A 4 -14.10 -11.71 -21.41
CA VAL A 4 -15.15 -10.71 -21.30
C VAL A 4 -14.57 -9.47 -20.65
N CYS A 5 -14.50 -8.43 -21.48
CA CYS A 5 -14.68 -7.02 -21.19
C CYS A 5 -13.83 -6.37 -20.07
N PHE A 6 -12.53 -6.24 -20.31
CA PHE A 6 -11.74 -5.13 -19.77
C PHE A 6 -11.28 -4.13 -20.87
N LEU A 7 -11.96 -4.11 -22.00
CA LEU A 7 -11.55 -3.33 -23.19
C LEU A 7 -12.53 -2.22 -23.55
N ALA A 8 -13.22 -1.62 -22.60
CA ALA A 8 -14.18 -0.55 -22.90
C ALA A 8 -13.87 0.81 -22.26
N MET A 9 -12.70 1.03 -21.66
CA MET A 9 -12.33 2.36 -21.12
C MET A 9 -11.04 2.95 -21.71
N ALA A 10 -10.55 2.44 -22.83
CA ALA A 10 -9.31 2.93 -23.45
C ALA A 10 -9.53 3.69 -24.77
N PHE A 11 -10.66 4.34 -24.97
CA PHE A 11 -10.83 5.23 -26.15
C PHE A 11 -11.75 6.39 -25.78
N LEU A 12 -11.19 7.50 -25.43
CA LEU A 12 -11.51 8.87 -25.85
C LEU A 12 -10.71 9.89 -25.01
N SER A 13 -9.46 10.05 -25.30
CA SER A 13 -8.71 11.24 -24.88
C SER A 13 -7.83 11.71 -26.00
N LEU A 14 -8.46 12.35 -26.99
CA LEU A 14 -7.76 13.20 -27.94
C LEU A 14 -8.40 14.58 -27.94
N LEU A 15 -7.57 15.57 -27.58
CA LEU A 15 -7.70 16.99 -27.90
C LEU A 15 -8.82 17.78 -27.23
N PHE A 16 -8.51 18.40 -26.10
CA PHE A 16 -8.72 19.85 -25.94
C PHE A 16 -7.69 20.37 -24.92
N CYS A 17 -6.67 21.02 -25.44
CA CYS A 17 -5.77 21.87 -24.66
C CYS A 17 -6.52 23.17 -24.35
N SER A 18 -7.36 23.13 -23.31
CA SER A 18 -7.82 24.31 -22.63
C SER A 18 -6.96 24.41 -21.37
N THR A 19 -6.19 25.45 -21.28
CA THR A 19 -5.54 25.93 -20.05
C THR A 19 -6.64 26.32 -19.04
N THR A 20 -7.31 25.33 -18.49
CA THR A 20 -8.01 25.50 -17.22
C THR A 20 -6.92 25.58 -16.19
N ASN A 21 -6.77 26.73 -15.54
CA ASN A 21 -6.07 26.83 -14.27
C ASN A 21 -6.57 25.68 -13.41
N ALA A 22 -5.73 24.65 -13.22
CA ALA A 22 -5.98 23.67 -12.20
C ALA A 22 -5.99 24.49 -10.91
N GLN A 23 -7.15 24.66 -10.30
CA GLN A 23 -7.23 25.19 -8.94
C GLN A 23 -6.31 24.30 -8.12
N THR A 24 -5.23 24.89 -7.63
CA THR A 24 -4.32 24.19 -6.75
C THR A 24 -5.08 23.89 -5.47
N ILE A 25 -4.84 22.73 -4.88
CA ILE A 25 -5.42 22.33 -3.58
C ILE A 25 -5.21 23.45 -2.52
N GLU A 26 -4.24 24.33 -2.71
CA GLU A 26 -3.98 25.52 -1.91
C GLU A 26 -5.15 26.52 -1.90
N ASP A 27 -6.00 26.55 -2.93
CA ASP A 27 -7.14 27.47 -3.05
C ASP A 27 -8.42 26.94 -2.38
N ILE A 28 -8.45 25.67 -1.92
CA ILE A 28 -9.63 25.05 -1.35
C ILE A 28 -9.51 25.01 0.17
N ASN A 29 -10.09 25.99 0.86
CA ASN A 29 -10.35 25.89 2.28
C ASN A 29 -11.80 25.40 2.50
N PRO A 30 -12.05 24.14 2.85
CA PRO A 30 -13.39 23.58 2.98
C PRO A 30 -14.23 24.25 4.07
N ARG A 31 -13.61 24.96 5.00
CA ARG A 31 -14.31 25.73 6.05
C ARG A 31 -14.89 27.06 5.55
N ILE A 32 -14.43 27.54 4.40
CA ILE A 32 -14.83 28.84 3.84
C ILE A 32 -15.91 28.65 2.76
N GLN A 33 -15.92 27.51 2.06
CA GLN A 33 -16.94 27.25 1.05
C GLN A 33 -18.29 26.91 1.69
N PRO A 34 -19.37 27.61 1.32
CA PRO A 34 -20.68 27.22 1.78
C PRO A 34 -21.04 25.85 1.22
N ARG A 35 -21.68 25.02 2.06
CA ARG A 35 -22.27 23.76 1.62
C ARG A 35 -23.31 24.03 0.53
N MET A 36 -23.39 23.15 -0.48
CA MET A 36 -24.43 23.22 -1.49
C MET A 36 -25.81 23.13 -0.84
N ASP A 37 -26.70 24.03 -1.21
CA ASP A 37 -28.10 23.96 -0.82
C ASP A 37 -28.83 22.94 -1.71
N VAL A 38 -29.52 21.99 -1.09
CA VAL A 38 -30.22 20.89 -1.78
C VAL A 38 -31.71 21.05 -1.63
N ASP A 39 -32.37 21.28 -2.76
CA ASP A 39 -33.83 21.32 -2.83
C ASP A 39 -34.40 19.89 -2.84
N LEU A 40 -34.97 19.50 -1.68
CA LEU A 40 -35.54 18.15 -1.50
C LEU A 40 -36.76 17.89 -2.39
N GLU A 41 -37.52 18.92 -2.80
CA GLU A 41 -38.64 18.76 -3.71
C GLU A 41 -38.12 18.38 -5.13
N LEU A 42 -37.07 19.05 -5.60
CA LEU A 42 -36.42 18.72 -6.86
C LEU A 42 -35.75 17.34 -6.80
N VAL A 43 -35.12 16.98 -5.68
CA VAL A 43 -34.55 15.65 -5.46
C VAL A 43 -35.62 14.57 -5.69
N HIS A 44 -36.75 14.67 -5.00
CA HIS A 44 -37.83 13.68 -5.09
C HIS A 44 -38.53 13.70 -6.46
N ALA A 45 -38.76 14.89 -7.03
CA ALA A 45 -39.38 15.04 -8.35
C ALA A 45 -38.56 14.38 -9.46
N ASN A 46 -37.24 14.27 -9.32
CA ASN A 46 -36.35 13.59 -10.26
C ASN A 46 -36.08 12.13 -9.92
N GLY A 47 -36.82 11.55 -8.96
CA GLY A 47 -36.73 10.13 -8.59
C GLY A 47 -35.47 9.79 -7.80
N LEU A 48 -34.88 10.77 -7.13
CA LEU A 48 -33.79 10.58 -6.20
C LEU A 48 -34.35 10.33 -4.79
N ARG A 49 -33.65 9.53 -4.02
CA ARG A 49 -33.94 9.27 -2.59
C ARG A 49 -32.81 9.74 -1.71
N THR A 50 -33.11 9.96 -0.43
CA THR A 50 -32.15 10.43 0.58
C THR A 50 -31.93 9.34 1.61
N ILE A 51 -30.67 9.07 1.94
CA ILE A 51 -30.27 8.15 2.99
C ILE A 51 -29.40 8.93 4.00
N ASN A 52 -29.79 8.96 5.27
CA ASN A 52 -29.14 9.77 6.27
C ASN A 52 -28.28 8.92 7.21
N GLY A 53 -27.04 9.38 7.44
CA GLY A 53 -26.15 8.96 8.52
C GLY A 53 -25.90 10.11 9.49
N GLN A 54 -25.06 9.85 10.47
CA GLN A 54 -24.61 10.87 11.42
C GLN A 54 -23.70 11.89 10.72
N TYR A 55 -22.71 11.39 9.96
CA TYR A 55 -21.67 12.21 9.33
C TYR A 55 -21.88 12.43 7.82
N ILE A 56 -22.88 11.78 7.21
CA ILE A 56 -23.14 11.89 5.80
C ILE A 56 -24.64 11.87 5.47
N THR A 57 -25.01 12.61 4.44
CA THR A 57 -26.32 12.47 3.78
C THR A 57 -26.07 12.06 2.33
N ILE A 58 -26.62 10.94 1.89
CA ILE A 58 -26.46 10.41 0.53
C ILE A 58 -27.74 10.64 -0.27
N TYR A 59 -27.61 11.29 -1.41
CA TYR A 59 -28.65 11.45 -2.42
C TYR A 59 -28.37 10.47 -3.56
N THR A 60 -29.36 9.67 -3.96
CA THR A 60 -29.12 8.62 -4.96
C THR A 60 -30.35 8.27 -5.76
N ASP A 61 -30.14 7.90 -7.04
CA ASP A 61 -31.13 7.28 -7.92
C ASP A 61 -30.96 5.75 -8.00
N VAL A 62 -30.02 5.19 -7.23
CA VAL A 62 -29.85 3.75 -7.12
C VAL A 62 -31.01 3.16 -6.33
N PRO A 63 -31.66 2.07 -6.80
CA PRO A 63 -32.72 1.39 -6.07
C PRO A 63 -32.30 1.00 -4.66
N ALA A 64 -33.26 0.90 -3.76
CA ALA A 64 -33.02 0.43 -2.41
C ALA A 64 -32.51 -1.02 -2.42
N SER A 65 -31.41 -1.26 -1.72
CA SER A 65 -30.84 -2.58 -1.42
C SER A 65 -30.11 -2.47 -0.11
N GLU A 66 -29.83 -3.60 0.53
CA GLU A 66 -29.09 -3.63 1.80
C GLU A 66 -27.73 -2.95 1.64
N SER A 67 -26.98 -3.28 0.58
CA SER A 67 -25.65 -2.74 0.30
C SER A 67 -25.61 -1.22 0.08
N ILE A 68 -26.67 -0.65 -0.50
CA ILE A 68 -26.76 0.80 -0.71
C ILE A 68 -27.26 1.51 0.54
N ASP A 69 -28.24 0.92 1.24
CA ASP A 69 -28.89 1.55 2.41
C ASP A 69 -27.98 1.51 3.65
N GLU A 70 -26.98 0.65 3.69
CA GLU A 70 -25.96 0.61 4.74
C GLU A 70 -24.78 1.58 4.51
N LEU A 71 -24.61 2.19 3.32
CA LEU A 71 -23.50 3.09 3.03
C LEU A 71 -23.30 4.21 4.08
N PRO A 72 -24.35 4.88 4.59
CA PRO A 72 -24.16 5.85 5.67
C PRO A 72 -23.60 5.24 6.94
N LYS A 73 -23.97 4.00 7.29
CA LYS A 73 -23.44 3.28 8.46
C LYS A 73 -21.97 2.96 8.29
N VAL A 74 -21.56 2.56 7.06
CA VAL A 74 -20.15 2.33 6.71
C VAL A 74 -19.36 3.61 6.90
N PHE A 75 -19.85 4.74 6.37
CA PHE A 75 -19.21 6.03 6.51
C PHE A 75 -19.13 6.50 7.97
N ASP A 76 -20.21 6.37 8.70
CA ASP A 76 -20.28 6.73 10.13
C ASP A 76 -19.29 5.91 10.97
N ALA A 77 -19.07 4.64 10.61
CA ALA A 77 -18.10 3.77 11.25
C ALA A 77 -16.64 4.09 10.84
N ALA A 78 -16.42 4.74 9.70
CA ALA A 78 -15.10 5.14 9.25
C ALA A 78 -14.58 6.39 10.00
N VAL A 79 -15.44 7.34 10.32
CA VAL A 79 -15.04 8.62 10.93
C VAL A 79 -14.23 8.45 12.21
N PRO A 80 -14.63 7.66 13.21
CA PRO A 80 -13.79 7.45 14.40
C PRO A 80 -12.46 6.77 14.08
N GLN A 81 -12.40 5.88 13.08
CA GLN A 81 -11.16 5.23 12.66
C GLN A 81 -10.22 6.21 11.93
N TRP A 82 -10.75 7.12 11.11
CA TRP A 82 -9.97 8.24 10.57
C TRP A 82 -9.47 9.17 11.67
N CYS A 83 -10.31 9.47 12.67
CA CYS A 83 -9.89 10.28 13.82
C CYS A 83 -8.70 9.66 14.53
N GLU A 84 -8.74 8.34 14.78
CA GLU A 84 -7.64 7.59 15.39
C GLU A 84 -6.39 7.63 14.52
N TYR A 85 -6.53 7.31 13.23
CA TYR A 85 -5.41 7.25 12.28
C TYR A 85 -4.71 8.59 12.13
N PHE A 86 -5.47 9.68 12.01
CA PHE A 86 -4.94 11.03 11.81
C PHE A 86 -4.71 11.81 13.13
N GLY A 87 -4.95 11.20 14.29
CA GLY A 87 -4.78 11.85 15.58
C GLY A 87 -5.73 13.04 15.81
N VAL A 88 -6.92 12.98 15.23
CA VAL A 88 -7.98 13.99 15.39
C VAL A 88 -8.87 13.60 16.56
N ASP A 89 -9.17 14.56 17.45
CA ASP A 89 -10.14 14.36 18.52
C ASP A 89 -11.54 14.11 17.93
N VAL A 90 -12.15 12.97 18.26
CA VAL A 90 -13.46 12.56 17.75
C VAL A 90 -14.57 13.57 18.10
N GLU A 91 -14.43 14.30 19.21
CA GLU A 91 -15.39 15.33 19.59
C GLU A 91 -15.40 16.50 18.59
N LYS A 92 -14.25 16.79 17.97
CA LYS A 92 -14.15 17.80 16.92
C LYS A 92 -14.79 17.34 15.61
N ALA A 93 -14.91 16.04 15.39
CA ALA A 93 -15.57 15.49 14.21
C ALA A 93 -17.11 15.47 14.32
N LYS A 94 -17.69 15.53 15.52
CA LYS A 94 -19.15 15.46 15.71
C LYS A 94 -19.99 16.44 14.87
N PRO A 95 -19.60 17.73 14.70
CA PRO A 95 -20.34 18.67 13.87
C PRO A 95 -20.07 18.52 12.37
N TRP A 96 -19.12 17.69 11.98
CA TRP A 96 -18.79 17.48 10.57
C TRP A 96 -19.84 16.64 9.89
N LYS A 97 -20.31 17.09 8.72
CA LYS A 97 -21.28 16.34 7.93
C LYS A 97 -21.08 16.61 6.45
N LEU A 98 -20.99 15.56 5.66
CA LEU A 98 -20.86 15.61 4.21
C LEU A 98 -22.22 15.42 3.52
N GLN A 99 -22.27 15.89 2.27
CA GLN A 99 -23.29 15.52 1.28
C GLN A 99 -22.64 14.63 0.23
N ALA A 100 -23.26 13.51 -0.09
CA ALA A 100 -22.77 12.60 -1.11
C ALA A 100 -23.84 12.35 -2.17
N PHE A 101 -23.40 12.33 -3.42
CA PHE A 101 -24.24 12.11 -4.58
C PHE A 101 -23.81 10.82 -5.25
N LEU A 102 -24.51 9.71 -4.91
CA LEU A 102 -24.27 8.40 -5.51
C LEU A 102 -25.07 8.27 -6.79
N ILE A 103 -24.40 8.30 -7.91
CA ILE A 103 -24.96 8.51 -9.24
C ILE A 103 -25.01 7.19 -10.02
N ARG A 104 -26.19 6.86 -10.55
CA ARG A 104 -26.39 5.86 -11.58
C ARG A 104 -26.72 6.52 -12.94
N ASP A 105 -27.63 7.49 -12.94
CA ASP A 105 -28.02 8.27 -14.08
C ASP A 105 -27.78 9.77 -13.83
N LYS A 106 -26.68 10.26 -14.39
CA LYS A 106 -26.22 11.65 -14.21
C LYS A 106 -27.28 12.68 -14.59
N ALA A 107 -28.10 12.40 -15.62
CA ALA A 107 -29.12 13.35 -16.09
C ALA A 107 -30.20 13.66 -15.04
N ARG A 108 -30.46 12.75 -14.11
CA ARG A 108 -31.38 13.01 -13.00
C ARG A 108 -30.82 14.02 -12.01
N PHE A 109 -29.51 13.92 -11.73
CA PHE A 109 -28.82 14.86 -10.84
C PHE A 109 -28.66 16.23 -11.47
N GLU A 110 -28.41 16.30 -12.79
CA GLU A 110 -28.39 17.58 -13.52
C GLU A 110 -29.75 18.29 -13.45
N LYS A 111 -30.85 17.55 -13.66
CA LYS A 111 -32.22 18.09 -13.52
C LYS A 111 -32.58 18.51 -12.09
N ALA A 112 -32.00 17.87 -11.11
CA ALA A 112 -32.18 18.22 -9.70
C ALA A 112 -31.23 19.34 -9.22
N ASN A 113 -30.45 19.95 -10.12
CA ASN A 113 -29.43 20.96 -9.85
C ASN A 113 -28.35 20.49 -8.84
N LEU A 114 -28.01 19.19 -8.85
CA LEU A 114 -27.02 18.59 -7.97
C LEU A 114 -25.63 18.40 -8.62
N ILE A 115 -25.47 18.82 -9.86
CA ILE A 115 -24.19 18.84 -10.59
C ILE A 115 -23.89 20.30 -10.94
N PRO A 116 -23.05 21.00 -10.15
CA PRO A 116 -22.65 22.37 -10.48
C PRO A 116 -21.88 22.45 -11.80
N ASP A 117 -22.07 23.54 -12.54
CA ASP A 117 -21.34 23.78 -13.79
C ASP A 117 -19.81 23.85 -13.57
N SER A 118 -19.40 24.26 -12.37
CA SER A 118 -17.99 24.34 -11.94
C SER A 118 -17.39 22.96 -11.60
N LEU A 119 -18.20 21.90 -11.48
CA LEU A 119 -17.70 20.58 -11.11
C LEU A 119 -16.83 20.01 -12.24
N PRO A 120 -15.56 19.67 -11.99
CA PRO A 120 -14.71 19.04 -12.99
C PRO A 120 -15.29 17.72 -13.48
N LYS A 121 -14.92 17.31 -14.68
CA LYS A 121 -15.24 15.97 -15.16
C LYS A 121 -14.45 14.94 -14.36
N PHE A 122 -15.12 13.93 -13.85
CA PHE A 122 -14.53 12.83 -13.10
C PHE A 122 -14.98 11.47 -13.64
N PRO A 123 -14.08 10.45 -13.66
CA PRO A 123 -14.42 9.13 -14.21
C PRO A 123 -15.18 8.25 -13.20
N ALA A 124 -14.87 8.34 -11.91
CA ALA A 124 -15.42 7.47 -10.88
C ALA A 124 -15.99 8.26 -9.69
N GLY A 125 -15.16 9.06 -9.03
CA GLY A 125 -15.54 9.90 -7.90
C GLY A 125 -14.75 11.21 -7.87
N ILE A 126 -15.23 12.14 -7.06
CA ILE A 126 -14.56 13.41 -6.77
C ILE A 126 -15.08 13.99 -5.46
N ASN A 127 -14.17 14.51 -4.65
CA ASN A 127 -14.50 15.33 -3.49
C ASN A 127 -14.26 16.81 -3.80
N GLN A 128 -15.20 17.67 -3.40
CA GLN A 128 -15.03 19.12 -3.34
C GLN A 128 -15.58 19.66 -2.01
N GLY A 129 -14.67 19.83 -1.06
CA GLY A 129 -15.04 20.40 0.24
C GLY A 129 -16.03 19.54 1.02
N HIS A 130 -17.30 19.99 1.07
CA HIS A 130 -18.38 19.31 1.79
C HIS A 130 -19.13 18.25 0.99
N GLU A 131 -18.85 18.14 -0.29
CA GLU A 131 -19.58 17.33 -1.25
C GLU A 131 -18.70 16.25 -1.83
N ILE A 132 -19.31 15.08 -2.07
CA ILE A 132 -18.74 13.94 -2.77
C ILE A 132 -19.69 13.56 -3.92
N TRP A 133 -19.18 13.46 -5.14
CA TRP A 133 -19.89 12.87 -6.28
C TRP A 133 -19.19 11.60 -6.69
N PHE A 134 -19.94 10.51 -6.80
CA PHE A 134 -19.35 9.24 -7.23
C PHE A 134 -20.39 8.37 -7.94
N PHE A 135 -19.91 7.58 -8.90
CA PHE A 135 -20.75 6.64 -9.63
C PHE A 135 -20.83 5.31 -8.88
N VAL A 136 -22.04 4.69 -8.89
CA VAL A 136 -22.20 3.32 -8.44
C VAL A 136 -21.26 2.40 -9.22
N GLN A 137 -20.56 1.54 -8.51
CA GLN A 137 -19.59 0.62 -9.10
C GLN A 137 -20.23 -0.75 -9.41
N PRO A 138 -19.58 -1.60 -10.26
CA PRO A 138 -20.13 -2.90 -10.64
C PRO A 138 -20.40 -3.85 -9.48
N ASP A 139 -19.69 -3.68 -8.36
CA ASP A 139 -19.91 -4.44 -7.14
C ASP A 139 -19.99 -3.55 -5.88
N ASP A 140 -20.54 -4.14 -4.83
CA ASP A 140 -20.80 -3.43 -3.57
C ASP A 140 -19.51 -3.05 -2.83
N TYR A 141 -18.44 -3.86 -2.94
CA TYR A 141 -17.16 -3.57 -2.32
C TYR A 141 -16.55 -2.31 -2.91
N TYR A 142 -16.52 -2.19 -4.26
CA TYR A 142 -15.94 -1.01 -4.90
C TYR A 142 -16.80 0.23 -4.74
N THR A 143 -18.11 0.11 -4.60
CA THR A 143 -18.98 1.24 -4.25
C THR A 143 -18.66 1.76 -2.84
N ARG A 144 -18.49 0.88 -1.86
CA ARG A 144 -18.03 1.24 -0.51
C ARG A 144 -16.61 1.80 -0.52
N HIS A 145 -15.70 1.15 -1.26
CA HIS A 145 -14.31 1.60 -1.40
C HIS A 145 -14.25 3.04 -1.90
N LEU A 146 -14.99 3.37 -2.96
CA LEU A 146 -15.00 4.71 -3.53
C LEU A 146 -15.59 5.75 -2.58
N LEU A 147 -16.64 5.41 -1.84
CA LEU A 147 -17.18 6.26 -0.78
C LEU A 147 -16.14 6.55 0.30
N LEU A 148 -15.38 5.54 0.75
CA LEU A 148 -14.32 5.68 1.76
C LEU A 148 -13.12 6.46 1.21
N HIS A 149 -12.75 6.24 -0.06
CA HIS A 149 -11.69 6.96 -0.77
C HIS A 149 -11.97 8.47 -0.79
N GLU A 150 -13.11 8.87 -1.35
CA GLU A 150 -13.52 10.28 -1.42
C GLU A 150 -13.78 10.87 -0.01
N GLY A 151 -14.29 10.04 0.89
CA GLY A 151 -14.44 10.40 2.30
C GLY A 151 -13.10 10.70 3.00
N THR A 152 -12.05 9.96 2.66
CA THR A 152 -10.70 10.20 3.18
C THR A 152 -10.16 11.54 2.69
N HIS A 153 -10.32 11.87 1.40
CA HIS A 153 -9.98 13.19 0.88
C HIS A 153 -10.71 14.31 1.61
N ALA A 154 -12.04 14.15 1.79
CA ALA A 154 -12.84 15.12 2.51
C ALA A 154 -12.37 15.29 3.97
N PHE A 155 -12.06 14.20 4.65
CA PHE A 155 -11.55 14.22 6.02
C PHE A 155 -10.19 14.93 6.12
N MET A 156 -9.25 14.62 5.23
CA MET A 156 -7.95 15.26 5.18
C MET A 156 -8.07 16.77 4.87
N LEU A 157 -8.89 17.16 3.91
CA LEU A 157 -9.16 18.55 3.58
C LEU A 157 -9.74 19.32 4.76
N TRP A 158 -10.70 18.72 5.49
CA TRP A 158 -11.38 19.36 6.60
C TRP A 158 -10.49 19.50 7.84
N PHE A 159 -9.86 18.42 8.27
CA PHE A 159 -9.11 18.39 9.53
C PHE A 159 -7.63 18.71 9.37
N GLY A 160 -7.04 18.40 8.22
CA GLY A 160 -5.65 18.71 7.86
C GLY A 160 -5.48 20.05 7.16
N ASN A 161 -6.57 20.63 6.64
CA ASN A 161 -6.57 21.82 5.78
C ASN A 161 -5.72 21.63 4.51
N GLY A 162 -5.72 20.42 3.96
CA GLY A 162 -4.98 20.01 2.76
C GLY A 162 -4.79 18.51 2.67
N VAL A 163 -4.21 18.04 1.58
CA VAL A 163 -4.00 16.61 1.31
C VAL A 163 -2.52 16.25 1.03
N GLY A 164 -1.61 17.23 1.03
CA GLY A 164 -0.18 17.02 0.76
C GLY A 164 0.14 16.89 -0.73
N ALA A 165 1.17 16.10 -1.05
CA ALA A 165 1.54 15.78 -2.43
C ALA A 165 0.56 14.76 -3.04
N PRO A 166 0.40 14.70 -4.39
CA PRO A 166 -0.55 13.80 -5.05
C PRO A 166 -0.39 12.33 -4.66
N TRP A 167 0.84 11.82 -4.60
CA TRP A 167 1.09 10.44 -4.18
C TRP A 167 0.59 10.14 -2.76
N TYR A 168 0.71 11.12 -1.86
CA TYR A 168 0.26 10.97 -0.47
C TYR A 168 -1.26 11.09 -0.39
N ALA A 169 -1.86 12.05 -1.09
CA ALA A 169 -3.31 12.23 -1.12
C ALA A 169 -4.02 10.98 -1.61
N GLU A 170 -3.64 10.51 -2.80
CA GLU A 170 -4.27 9.33 -3.42
C GLU A 170 -3.88 8.04 -2.71
N GLY A 171 -2.61 7.94 -2.29
CA GLY A 171 -2.13 6.78 -1.55
C GLY A 171 -2.84 6.59 -0.21
N MET A 172 -3.09 7.67 0.53
CA MET A 172 -3.86 7.63 1.79
C MET A 172 -5.33 7.31 1.55
N ALA A 173 -5.94 7.86 0.49
CA ALA A 173 -7.33 7.58 0.15
C ALA A 173 -7.51 6.10 -0.25
N GLU A 174 -6.58 5.55 -1.03
CA GLU A 174 -6.56 4.13 -1.39
C GLU A 174 -6.30 3.23 -0.17
N LEU A 175 -5.33 3.60 0.67
CA LEU A 175 -4.96 2.86 1.88
C LEU A 175 -6.14 2.72 2.86
N LEU A 176 -6.80 3.84 3.15
CA LEU A 176 -7.93 3.88 4.08
C LEU A 176 -9.27 3.50 3.42
N GLY A 177 -9.30 3.43 2.07
CA GLY A 177 -10.38 2.84 1.29
C GLY A 177 -10.37 1.31 1.30
N LEU A 178 -9.21 0.66 1.53
CA LEU A 178 -9.16 -0.77 1.76
C LEU A 178 -9.87 -1.11 3.06
N HIS A 179 -10.90 -1.95 2.98
CA HIS A 179 -11.77 -2.19 4.12
C HIS A 179 -12.32 -3.60 4.16
N ARG A 180 -12.76 -3.99 5.35
CA ARG A 180 -13.62 -5.15 5.57
C ARG A 180 -14.91 -4.66 6.22
N TRP A 181 -16.03 -4.91 5.57
CA TRP A 181 -17.36 -4.69 6.12
C TRP A 181 -18.03 -6.04 6.37
N LYS A 182 -18.24 -6.36 7.63
CA LYS A 182 -18.86 -7.64 8.01
C LYS A 182 -19.68 -7.49 9.28
N ASP A 183 -20.90 -8.03 9.27
CA ASP A 183 -21.81 -8.03 10.45
C ASP A 183 -22.01 -6.62 11.04
N GLY A 184 -22.11 -5.60 10.17
CA GLY A 184 -22.29 -4.20 10.57
C GLY A 184 -21.05 -3.56 11.21
N LYS A 185 -19.87 -4.15 11.05
CA LYS A 185 -18.59 -3.64 11.55
C LYS A 185 -17.65 -3.33 10.41
N LEU A 186 -17.08 -2.13 10.45
CA LEU A 186 -16.05 -1.67 9.52
C LEU A 186 -14.66 -1.82 10.14
N SER A 187 -13.72 -2.31 9.34
CA SER A 187 -12.30 -2.15 9.58
C SER A 187 -11.69 -1.51 8.33
N ILE A 188 -11.17 -0.30 8.44
CA ILE A 188 -10.38 0.35 7.38
C ILE A 188 -8.93 -0.10 7.45
N HIS A 189 -8.15 0.21 6.42
CA HIS A 189 -6.73 -0.22 6.29
C HIS A 189 -6.61 -1.74 6.53
N HIS A 190 -7.56 -2.48 5.94
CA HIS A 190 -7.62 -3.92 6.12
C HIS A 190 -6.69 -4.61 5.12
N GLN A 191 -5.57 -5.14 5.62
CA GLN A 191 -4.68 -5.99 4.82
C GLN A 191 -5.34 -7.35 4.56
N ILE A 192 -5.47 -7.70 3.29
CA ILE A 192 -6.01 -9.00 2.86
C ILE A 192 -4.91 -10.04 3.03
N LYS A 193 -5.13 -11.00 3.91
CA LYS A 193 -4.16 -12.07 4.22
C LYS A 193 -4.40 -13.35 3.44
N ASP A 194 -5.60 -13.53 2.91
CA ASP A 194 -6.03 -14.72 2.17
C ASP A 194 -6.82 -14.30 0.92
N PRO A 195 -6.60 -14.94 -0.25
CA PRO A 195 -7.38 -14.68 -1.46
C PRO A 195 -8.90 -14.81 -1.29
N GLY A 196 -9.36 -15.61 -0.31
CA GLY A 196 -10.77 -15.79 0.00
C GLY A 196 -11.40 -14.73 0.88
N GLU A 197 -10.62 -13.80 1.44
CA GLU A 197 -11.14 -12.76 2.34
C GLU A 197 -11.88 -11.62 1.63
N SER A 198 -11.64 -11.43 0.34
CA SER A 198 -12.18 -10.31 -0.41
C SER A 198 -12.49 -10.71 -1.85
N GLU A 199 -13.63 -10.25 -2.35
CA GLU A 199 -14.03 -10.41 -3.75
C GLU A 199 -13.16 -9.56 -4.70
N GLY A 200 -12.45 -8.56 -4.19
CA GLY A 200 -11.63 -7.65 -4.95
C GLY A 200 -10.28 -7.38 -4.30
N TRP A 201 -9.25 -8.03 -4.79
CA TRP A 201 -7.88 -7.69 -4.44
C TRP A 201 -7.33 -6.66 -5.42
N GLY A 202 -7.81 -5.40 -5.28
CA GLY A 202 -7.62 -4.32 -6.24
C GLY A 202 -6.16 -3.93 -6.47
N ARG A 203 -5.61 -3.04 -5.64
CA ARG A 203 -4.30 -2.41 -5.88
C ARG A 203 -3.10 -3.38 -5.79
N PRO A 204 -3.01 -4.29 -4.81
CA PRO A 204 -1.94 -5.30 -4.78
C PRO A 204 -1.89 -6.16 -6.03
N LYS A 205 -3.04 -6.59 -6.55
CA LYS A 205 -3.12 -7.40 -7.76
C LYS A 205 -2.57 -6.65 -8.97
N LEU A 206 -2.88 -5.38 -9.13
CA LEU A 206 -2.37 -4.56 -10.23
C LEU A 206 -0.84 -4.45 -10.19
N ILE A 207 -0.25 -4.24 -9.01
CA ILE A 207 1.22 -4.21 -8.86
C ILE A 207 1.82 -5.57 -9.23
N LYS A 208 1.26 -6.69 -8.75
CA LYS A 208 1.74 -8.04 -9.10
C LYS A 208 1.67 -8.33 -10.60
N GLU A 209 0.55 -7.97 -11.25
CA GLU A 209 0.39 -8.13 -12.70
C GLU A 209 1.39 -7.26 -13.47
N TRP A 210 1.61 -6.02 -13.03
CA TRP A 210 2.63 -5.15 -13.59
C TRP A 210 4.03 -5.76 -13.50
N VAL A 211 4.45 -6.17 -12.30
CA VAL A 211 5.77 -6.78 -12.06
C VAL A 211 5.94 -8.05 -12.87
N ALA A 212 4.91 -8.89 -12.98
CA ALA A 212 4.95 -10.11 -13.80
C ALA A 212 5.11 -9.81 -15.30
N ALA A 213 4.48 -8.74 -15.79
CA ALA A 213 4.60 -8.30 -17.17
C ALA A 213 5.98 -7.66 -17.49
N ASN A 214 6.68 -7.15 -16.47
CA ASN A 214 7.98 -6.48 -16.56
C ASN A 214 9.05 -7.25 -15.78
N SER A 215 9.17 -8.55 -16.02
CA SER A 215 10.02 -9.46 -15.24
C SER A 215 11.53 -9.14 -15.30
N ASP A 216 11.98 -8.36 -16.30
CA ASP A 216 13.36 -7.87 -16.43
C ASP A 216 13.68 -6.71 -15.47
N GLY A 217 12.69 -6.13 -14.79
CA GLY A 217 12.84 -5.05 -13.83
C GLY A 217 13.14 -3.67 -14.42
N ASN A 218 13.24 -3.55 -15.73
CA ASN A 218 13.63 -2.30 -16.36
C ASN A 218 12.56 -1.20 -16.27
N ASN A 219 11.32 -1.58 -16.02
CA ASN A 219 10.16 -0.67 -15.95
C ASN A 219 9.56 -0.58 -14.54
N ASP A 220 10.15 -1.19 -13.52
CA ASP A 220 9.67 -1.05 -12.16
C ASP A 220 9.87 0.38 -11.68
N LYS A 221 8.83 0.94 -11.06
CA LYS A 221 8.91 2.28 -10.48
C LYS A 221 9.71 2.23 -9.17
N SER A 222 10.75 3.04 -9.08
CA SER A 222 11.43 3.30 -7.81
C SER A 222 10.48 4.03 -6.86
N LEU A 223 10.74 3.96 -5.55
CA LEU A 223 9.98 4.75 -4.58
C LEU A 223 10.02 6.24 -4.95
N GLN A 224 11.18 6.75 -5.39
CA GLN A 224 11.35 8.13 -5.81
C GLN A 224 10.46 8.50 -7.00
N ASP A 225 10.30 7.61 -7.99
CA ASP A 225 9.41 7.85 -9.13
C ASP A 225 7.96 8.02 -8.69
N VAL A 226 7.51 7.20 -7.74
CA VAL A 226 6.15 7.28 -7.18
C VAL A 226 5.94 8.61 -6.44
N LEU A 227 6.91 9.04 -5.63
CA LEU A 227 6.83 10.30 -4.87
C LEU A 227 6.78 11.54 -5.77
N LEU A 228 7.22 11.43 -7.02
CA LEU A 228 7.25 12.52 -7.99
C LEU A 228 6.11 12.48 -9.02
N VAL A 229 5.17 11.52 -8.91
CA VAL A 229 4.01 11.45 -9.82
C VAL A 229 3.19 12.73 -9.76
N PRO A 230 3.00 13.42 -10.88
CA PRO A 230 2.22 14.67 -10.90
C PRO A 230 0.72 14.39 -10.83
N ASN A 231 -0.05 15.34 -10.27
CA ASN A 231 -1.50 15.20 -10.09
C ASN A 231 -2.25 14.78 -11.38
N ARG A 232 -1.86 15.36 -12.53
CA ARG A 232 -2.48 15.04 -13.83
C ARG A 232 -2.34 13.58 -14.27
N ALA A 233 -1.44 12.80 -13.66
CA ALA A 233 -1.23 11.39 -13.96
C ALA A 233 -2.23 10.48 -13.24
N PHE A 234 -2.97 10.99 -12.26
CA PHE A 234 -4.01 10.26 -11.54
C PHE A 234 -5.34 10.19 -12.33
N GLY A 235 -5.28 10.02 -13.63
CA GLY A 235 -6.37 9.51 -14.48
C GLY A 235 -6.15 8.06 -14.86
N ASP A 236 -4.98 7.51 -14.54
CA ASP A 236 -4.58 6.14 -14.79
C ASP A 236 -4.63 5.33 -13.49
N VAL A 237 -5.37 4.22 -13.54
CA VAL A 237 -5.59 3.31 -12.39
C VAL A 237 -4.29 2.80 -11.79
N GLU A 238 -3.26 2.64 -12.61
CA GLU A 238 -1.93 2.19 -12.19
C GLU A 238 -1.31 3.15 -11.16
N ASN A 239 -1.39 4.46 -11.36
CA ASN A 239 -0.77 5.42 -10.44
C ASN A 239 -1.40 5.40 -9.04
N TYR A 240 -2.69 5.08 -8.93
CA TYR A 240 -3.36 4.85 -7.64
C TYR A 240 -2.77 3.63 -6.92
N ALA A 241 -2.50 2.54 -7.66
CA ALA A 241 -1.89 1.35 -7.07
C ALA A 241 -0.47 1.62 -6.55
N TRP A 242 0.35 2.38 -7.29
CA TRP A 242 1.68 2.77 -6.86
C TRP A 242 1.65 3.73 -5.67
N ALA A 243 0.73 4.68 -5.65
CA ALA A 243 0.55 5.60 -4.52
C ALA A 243 0.10 4.85 -3.25
N TRP A 244 -0.86 3.92 -3.37
CA TRP A 244 -1.23 3.00 -2.30
C TRP A 244 -0.01 2.26 -1.77
N ALA A 245 0.77 1.62 -2.66
CA ALA A 245 1.94 0.84 -2.26
C ALA A 245 2.98 1.69 -1.52
N ALA A 246 3.19 2.95 -1.94
CA ALA A 246 4.11 3.85 -1.25
C ALA A 246 3.62 4.21 0.17
N CYS A 247 2.33 4.50 0.35
CA CYS A 247 1.77 4.79 1.66
C CYS A 247 1.77 3.57 2.58
N GLU A 248 1.39 2.39 2.08
CA GLU A 248 1.46 1.12 2.80
C GLU A 248 2.90 0.81 3.23
N PHE A 249 3.85 0.89 2.29
CA PHE A 249 5.26 0.64 2.56
C PHE A 249 5.82 1.58 3.62
N LEU A 250 5.63 2.89 3.46
CA LEU A 250 6.15 3.89 4.39
C LEU A 250 5.46 3.87 5.76
N GLY A 251 4.19 3.48 5.79
CA GLY A 251 3.42 3.35 7.03
C GLY A 251 3.83 2.16 7.90
N GLU A 252 4.33 1.08 7.30
CA GLU A 252 4.64 -0.18 7.97
C GLU A 252 6.16 -0.45 8.10
N HIS A 253 7.01 0.30 7.37
CA HIS A 253 8.44 0.06 7.35
C HIS A 253 9.12 0.52 8.65
N PRO A 254 10.00 -0.29 9.29
CA PRO A 254 10.61 0.02 10.59
C PRO A 254 11.37 1.36 10.65
N LEU A 255 11.96 1.81 9.54
CA LEU A 255 12.67 3.10 9.49
C LEU A 255 11.74 4.30 9.39
N THR A 256 10.46 4.12 9.04
CA THR A 256 9.55 5.25 8.74
C THR A 256 8.29 5.26 9.58
N LEU A 257 7.82 4.12 10.06
CA LEU A 257 6.49 3.96 10.70
C LEU A 257 6.23 4.96 11.85
N GLU A 258 7.24 5.31 12.65
CA GLU A 258 7.09 6.27 13.76
C GLU A 258 7.02 7.73 13.28
N ARG A 259 7.64 8.04 12.11
CA ARG A 259 7.76 9.40 11.57
C ARG A 259 6.80 9.68 10.43
N PHE A 260 6.30 8.64 9.76
CA PHE A 260 5.40 8.77 8.62
C PHE A 260 4.08 9.48 8.99
N PRO A 261 3.44 9.17 10.13
CA PRO A 261 2.24 9.88 10.58
C PRO A 261 2.46 11.39 10.77
N ASP A 262 3.68 11.82 11.05
CA ASP A 262 4.00 13.24 11.22
C ASP A 262 3.87 14.07 9.93
N LEU A 263 3.88 13.42 8.76
CA LEU A 263 3.68 14.10 7.47
C LEU A 263 2.33 14.78 7.38
N GLN A 264 1.30 14.26 8.05
CA GLN A 264 -0.02 14.89 8.09
C GLN A 264 -0.01 16.33 8.63
N LYS A 265 0.98 16.68 9.46
CA LYS A 265 1.15 18.05 9.97
C LYS A 265 1.54 19.05 8.87
N PHE A 266 1.86 18.56 7.68
CA PHE A 266 2.35 19.35 6.54
C PHE A 266 1.47 19.23 5.30
N VAL A 267 0.32 18.56 5.38
CA VAL A 267 -0.60 18.37 4.24
C VAL A 267 -1.21 19.68 3.71
N ASN A 268 -1.15 20.74 4.50
CA ASN A 268 -1.59 22.08 4.10
C ASN A 268 -0.52 22.87 3.30
N ARG A 269 0.59 22.23 2.94
CA ARG A 269 1.66 22.80 2.13
C ARG A 269 1.47 22.46 0.67
N SER A 270 2.11 23.24 -0.22
CA SER A 270 2.19 22.86 -1.64
C SER A 270 2.86 21.50 -1.82
N PRO A 271 2.52 20.74 -2.88
CA PRO A 271 3.10 19.45 -3.19
C PRO A 271 4.63 19.43 -3.12
N ASP A 272 5.30 20.44 -3.72
CA ASP A 272 6.75 20.57 -3.67
C ASP A 272 7.28 20.78 -2.24
N SER A 273 6.58 21.59 -1.43
CA SER A 273 6.97 21.84 -0.05
C SER A 273 6.76 20.61 0.82
N PHE A 274 5.70 19.83 0.57
CA PHE A 274 5.45 18.55 1.20
C PHE A 274 6.55 17.54 0.85
N ASN A 275 6.90 17.39 -0.44
CA ASN A 275 7.97 16.51 -0.89
C ASN A 275 9.35 16.92 -0.33
N ARG A 276 9.66 18.22 -0.26
CA ARG A 276 10.87 18.68 0.44
C ARG A 276 10.87 18.33 1.92
N ARG A 277 9.71 18.34 2.58
CA ARG A 277 9.59 17.90 3.98
C ARG A 277 9.84 16.41 4.09
N PHE A 278 9.26 15.61 3.21
CA PHE A 278 9.51 14.17 3.12
C PHE A 278 11.02 13.89 2.99
N GLN A 279 11.70 14.51 2.04
CA GLN A 279 13.14 14.34 1.83
C GLN A 279 13.99 14.73 3.06
N ARG A 280 13.61 15.78 3.78
CA ARG A 280 14.30 16.17 5.02
C ARG A 280 14.08 15.16 6.15
N THR A 281 12.94 14.46 6.16
CA THR A 281 12.59 13.52 7.22
C THR A 281 13.21 12.15 6.98
N PHE A 282 13.28 11.70 5.73
CA PHE A 282 13.65 10.33 5.35
C PHE A 282 14.85 10.23 4.40
N GLY A 283 15.46 11.35 4.00
CA GLY A 283 16.52 11.36 2.99
C GLY A 283 17.75 10.52 3.36
N GLU A 284 18.11 10.48 4.64
CA GLU A 284 19.23 9.65 5.12
C GLU A 284 18.91 8.14 5.05
N ASP A 285 17.64 7.77 5.10
CA ASP A 285 17.19 6.38 5.04
C ASP A 285 16.93 5.92 3.59
N MET A 286 16.89 6.85 2.61
CA MET A 286 16.39 6.58 1.26
C MET A 286 17.12 5.43 0.58
N GLN A 287 18.39 5.21 0.81
CA GLN A 287 19.14 4.10 0.24
C GLN A 287 18.55 2.75 0.67
N PHE A 288 18.33 2.58 1.98
CA PHE A 288 17.70 1.35 2.52
C PHE A 288 16.24 1.23 2.08
N LEU A 289 15.50 2.34 2.11
CA LEU A 289 14.10 2.35 1.66
C LEU A 289 13.95 1.96 0.20
N GLN A 290 14.84 2.37 -0.70
CA GLN A 290 14.80 1.97 -2.10
C GLN A 290 15.06 0.47 -2.28
N HIS A 291 15.98 -0.11 -1.50
CA HIS A 291 16.22 -1.55 -1.53
C HIS A 291 15.01 -2.34 -1.07
N ASP A 292 14.47 -1.97 0.10
CA ASP A 292 13.33 -2.68 0.68
C ASP A 292 12.06 -2.47 -0.14
N TRP A 293 11.90 -1.30 -0.78
CA TRP A 293 10.86 -1.06 -1.77
C TRP A 293 10.95 -2.02 -2.96
N ALA A 294 12.15 -2.20 -3.52
CA ALA A 294 12.34 -3.11 -4.64
C ALA A 294 11.97 -4.55 -4.27
N MET A 295 12.32 -4.99 -3.07
CA MET A 295 11.94 -6.31 -2.57
C MET A 295 10.42 -6.38 -2.32
N PHE A 296 9.82 -5.35 -1.71
CA PHE A 296 8.39 -5.28 -1.44
C PHE A 296 7.56 -5.44 -2.71
N ILE A 297 7.79 -4.64 -3.73
CA ILE A 297 6.98 -4.68 -4.96
C ILE A 297 7.12 -6.01 -5.71
N ARG A 298 8.26 -6.72 -5.56
CA ARG A 298 8.53 -7.98 -6.24
C ARG A 298 8.11 -9.22 -5.48
N GLU A 299 8.15 -9.17 -4.17
CA GLU A 299 7.81 -10.30 -3.30
C GLU A 299 6.43 -10.15 -2.65
N MET A 300 5.72 -9.04 -2.93
CA MET A 300 4.37 -8.77 -2.41
C MET A 300 3.43 -9.93 -2.73
N ASP A 301 2.81 -10.46 -1.69
CA ASP A 301 1.74 -11.46 -1.78
C ASP A 301 0.78 -11.31 -0.59
N TYR A 302 -0.27 -12.12 -0.56
CA TYR A 302 -1.18 -12.16 0.57
C TYR A 302 -0.44 -12.45 1.87
N GLY A 303 -0.69 -11.63 2.90
CA GLY A 303 -0.02 -11.75 4.19
C GLY A 303 1.41 -11.23 4.24
N TYR A 304 1.92 -10.58 3.19
CA TYR A 304 3.24 -9.96 3.20
C TYR A 304 3.38 -8.99 4.38
N SER A 305 4.46 -9.12 5.14
CA SER A 305 4.75 -8.24 6.27
C SER A 305 5.95 -7.36 5.96
N ILE A 306 5.71 -6.09 5.66
CA ILE A 306 6.76 -5.11 5.38
C ILE A 306 7.75 -5.03 6.54
N SER A 307 7.27 -4.99 7.77
CA SER A 307 8.12 -4.89 8.96
C SER A 307 9.02 -6.11 9.18
N ARG A 308 8.59 -7.31 8.77
CA ARG A 308 9.40 -8.53 8.85
C ARG A 308 10.32 -8.70 7.64
N ALA A 309 9.88 -8.23 6.48
CA ALA A 309 10.63 -8.30 5.24
C ALA A 309 11.73 -7.24 5.14
N ALA A 310 11.60 -6.12 5.85
CA ALA A 310 12.58 -5.04 5.84
C ALA A 310 13.98 -5.53 6.22
N LEU A 311 14.97 -5.03 5.48
CA LEU A 311 16.38 -5.32 5.70
C LEU A 311 16.80 -4.98 7.13
N SER A 312 17.37 -5.93 7.83
CA SER A 312 17.77 -5.78 9.22
C SER A 312 19.21 -6.20 9.42
N LYS A 313 19.83 -5.74 10.52
CA LYS A 313 21.19 -6.10 10.86
C LYS A 313 21.22 -7.45 11.56
N LEU A 314 22.17 -8.31 11.18
CA LEU A 314 22.50 -9.50 11.98
C LEU A 314 23.00 -9.10 13.36
N SER A 315 22.48 -9.75 14.40
CA SER A 315 23.07 -9.66 15.74
C SER A 315 24.35 -10.47 15.81
N THR A 316 25.27 -10.07 16.69
CA THR A 316 26.54 -10.76 16.92
C THR A 316 26.63 -11.03 18.40
N ASP A 317 27.02 -12.26 18.79
CA ASP A 317 27.30 -12.60 20.18
C ASP A 317 28.70 -12.14 20.61
N ASP A 318 29.03 -12.35 21.88
CA ASP A 318 30.33 -11.99 22.46
C ASP A 318 31.51 -12.80 21.88
N ALA A 319 31.23 -13.95 21.24
CA ALA A 319 32.22 -14.79 20.58
C ALA A 319 32.45 -14.39 19.10
N GLY A 320 31.68 -13.44 18.59
CA GLY A 320 31.75 -12.99 17.20
C GLY A 320 30.94 -13.87 16.22
N THR A 321 30.07 -14.75 16.72
CA THR A 321 29.14 -15.55 15.93
C THR A 321 27.91 -14.72 15.60
N PHE A 322 27.46 -14.78 14.36
CA PHE A 322 26.25 -14.08 13.94
C PHE A 322 25.00 -14.91 14.20
N GLN A 323 23.93 -14.25 14.65
CA GLN A 323 22.63 -14.87 14.88
C GLN A 323 21.63 -14.40 13.81
N LEU A 324 21.16 -15.34 12.99
CA LEU A 324 20.14 -15.10 11.97
C LEU A 324 18.75 -15.43 12.54
N LYS A 325 17.85 -14.45 12.54
CA LYS A 325 16.45 -14.62 12.99
C LYS A 325 15.59 -15.14 11.85
N PHE A 326 14.68 -16.08 12.14
CA PHE A 326 13.85 -16.71 11.11
C PHE A 326 12.55 -15.96 10.84
N ASP A 327 12.10 -15.15 11.78
CA ASP A 327 10.94 -14.29 11.60
C ASP A 327 11.27 -12.99 10.83
N ARG A 328 12.46 -12.92 10.20
CA ARG A 328 12.96 -11.82 9.36
C ARG A 328 13.39 -12.34 8.00
N SER A 329 13.26 -11.47 6.98
CA SER A 329 13.79 -11.75 5.65
C SER A 329 15.30 -11.49 5.62
N TRP A 330 15.79 -10.66 4.71
CA TRP A 330 17.22 -10.40 4.55
C TRP A 330 17.83 -9.69 5.75
N GLN A 331 18.95 -10.23 6.23
CA GLN A 331 19.72 -9.68 7.34
C GLN A 331 21.18 -9.52 6.93
N TYR A 332 21.77 -8.35 7.18
CA TYR A 332 23.09 -7.98 6.67
C TYR A 332 24.16 -7.92 7.74
N VAL A 333 25.41 -8.17 7.34
CA VAL A 333 26.62 -7.95 8.13
C VAL A 333 27.07 -6.50 7.91
N LEU A 334 27.40 -5.75 8.96
CA LEU A 334 27.83 -4.35 8.87
C LEU A 334 29.12 -4.13 8.05
N LYS A 335 29.90 -5.17 7.81
CA LYS A 335 31.16 -5.04 7.11
C LYS A 335 30.92 -5.10 5.61
N GLU A 336 31.32 -4.05 4.91
CA GLU A 336 31.30 -4.00 3.45
C GLU A 336 32.31 -5.04 2.87
N VAL A 337 31.83 -5.79 1.88
CA VAL A 337 32.66 -6.73 1.12
C VAL A 337 33.03 -6.11 -0.23
N LYS A 338 34.15 -6.55 -0.82
CA LYS A 338 34.62 -6.11 -2.13
C LYS A 338 34.52 -7.23 -3.15
N ALA A 339 34.24 -6.87 -4.41
CA ALA A 339 34.20 -7.81 -5.51
C ALA A 339 35.47 -8.69 -5.56
N GLY A 340 35.29 -9.98 -5.77
CA GLY A 340 36.35 -10.99 -5.78
C GLY A 340 36.73 -11.53 -4.40
N GLN A 341 36.29 -10.93 -3.31
CA GLN A 341 36.54 -11.49 -1.97
C GLN A 341 35.75 -12.78 -1.77
N LYS A 342 36.36 -13.74 -1.10
CA LYS A 342 35.74 -15.02 -0.77
C LYS A 342 35.51 -15.16 0.73
N PHE A 343 34.39 -15.79 1.07
CA PHE A 343 33.99 -16.02 2.44
C PHE A 343 33.53 -17.46 2.60
N ARG A 344 34.12 -18.16 3.59
CA ARG A 344 33.56 -19.42 4.08
C ARG A 344 32.46 -19.09 5.07
N VAL A 345 31.25 -19.58 4.78
CA VAL A 345 30.10 -19.47 5.67
C VAL A 345 29.78 -20.86 6.17
N THR A 346 29.64 -21.02 7.48
CA THR A 346 29.12 -22.24 8.13
C THR A 346 27.92 -21.89 8.97
N ALA A 347 26.93 -22.76 8.98
CA ALA A 347 25.68 -22.54 9.67
C ALA A 347 25.27 -23.78 10.47
N SER A 348 24.81 -23.58 11.71
CA SER A 348 24.32 -24.64 12.58
C SER A 348 23.08 -24.20 13.36
N GLY A 349 22.23 -25.16 13.64
CA GLY A 349 21.00 -24.97 14.39
C GLY A 349 19.80 -25.71 13.81
N ARG A 350 18.72 -25.75 14.58
CA ARG A 350 17.43 -26.30 14.18
C ARG A 350 16.35 -25.29 14.54
N PHE A 351 15.37 -25.16 13.66
CA PHE A 351 14.36 -24.10 13.77
C PHE A 351 13.00 -24.55 13.24
N GLU A 352 11.95 -23.86 13.67
CA GLU A 352 10.60 -24.07 13.18
C GLU A 352 10.30 -23.17 12.01
N ILE A 353 9.73 -23.75 10.94
CA ILE A 353 9.34 -23.07 9.70
C ILE A 353 7.93 -23.52 9.29
N GLY A 354 6.93 -23.00 9.97
CA GLY A 354 5.55 -23.41 9.74
C GLY A 354 5.12 -24.66 10.48
N SER A 355 3.89 -25.09 10.21
CA SER A 355 3.30 -26.29 10.83
C SER A 355 2.22 -26.91 9.98
N SER A 356 1.94 -28.21 10.22
CA SER A 356 0.78 -28.91 9.68
C SER A 356 -0.17 -29.30 10.80
N GLN A 357 -1.45 -29.42 10.47
CA GLN A 357 -2.45 -29.97 11.39
C GLN A 357 -2.48 -31.49 11.28
N VAL A 358 -2.15 -32.18 12.38
CA VAL A 358 -2.21 -33.63 12.47
C VAL A 358 -3.14 -33.99 13.64
N ASN A 359 -4.26 -34.66 13.36
CA ASN A 359 -5.29 -35.02 14.35
C ASN A 359 -5.76 -33.80 15.21
N GLY A 360 -5.88 -32.61 14.59
CA GLY A 360 -6.31 -31.41 15.29
C GLY A 360 -5.23 -30.73 16.15
N GLN A 361 -3.99 -31.21 16.10
CA GLN A 361 -2.85 -30.60 16.77
C GLN A 361 -1.87 -30.02 15.76
N ALA A 362 -1.35 -28.81 16.02
CA ALA A 362 -0.29 -28.23 15.23
C ALA A 362 1.02 -29.00 15.45
N LYS A 363 1.57 -29.55 14.38
CA LYS A 363 2.89 -30.19 14.38
C LYS A 363 3.87 -29.30 13.63
N PRO A 364 4.88 -28.73 14.33
CA PRO A 364 5.84 -27.85 13.68
C PRO A 364 6.71 -28.59 12.66
N TRP A 365 7.08 -27.90 11.61
CA TRP A 365 8.09 -28.35 10.67
C TRP A 365 9.46 -27.89 11.15
N ILE A 366 10.31 -28.84 11.51
CA ILE A 366 11.66 -28.55 11.95
C ILE A 366 12.60 -28.61 10.77
N SER A 367 13.30 -27.52 10.50
CA SER A 367 14.32 -27.40 9.46
C SER A 367 15.71 -27.28 10.06
N GLU A 368 16.71 -27.48 9.21
CA GLU A 368 18.15 -27.22 9.40
C GLU A 368 18.62 -26.31 8.25
N PRO A 369 19.88 -25.80 8.27
CA PRO A 369 20.34 -24.88 7.24
C PRO A 369 20.21 -25.35 5.79
N ASN A 370 20.14 -26.66 5.52
CA ASN A 370 19.93 -27.22 4.19
C ASN A 370 18.46 -27.15 3.72
N GLY A 371 17.54 -26.70 4.58
CA GLY A 371 16.12 -26.68 4.30
C GLY A 371 15.43 -28.04 4.39
N ILE A 372 14.13 -28.05 4.17
CA ILE A 372 13.30 -29.26 4.11
C ILE A 372 12.48 -29.26 2.81
N THR A 373 12.27 -30.47 2.26
CA THR A 373 11.60 -30.65 0.96
C THR A 373 10.10 -30.90 1.10
N ILE A 374 9.50 -30.43 2.20
CA ILE A 374 8.06 -30.53 2.42
C ILE A 374 7.31 -29.49 1.57
N ASP A 375 7.98 -28.36 1.29
CA ASP A 375 7.48 -27.30 0.43
C ASP A 375 8.67 -26.58 -0.24
N TYR A 376 8.37 -25.77 -1.28
CA TYR A 376 9.36 -25.08 -2.07
C TYR A 376 8.99 -23.62 -2.28
N TYR A 377 9.95 -22.72 -2.09
CA TYR A 377 9.82 -21.32 -2.45
C TYR A 377 10.85 -20.98 -3.55
N ARG A 378 10.39 -20.41 -4.66
CA ARG A 378 11.26 -20.09 -5.82
C ARG A 378 12.12 -21.28 -6.30
N GLY A 379 11.52 -22.48 -6.29
CA GLY A 379 12.15 -23.70 -6.77
C GLY A 379 13.22 -24.32 -5.85
N ARG A 380 13.35 -23.82 -4.61
CA ARG A 380 14.29 -24.32 -3.60
C ARG A 380 13.55 -24.77 -2.34
N PRO A 381 14.12 -25.72 -1.56
CA PRO A 381 13.52 -26.15 -0.30
C PRO A 381 13.29 -24.96 0.64
N ILE A 382 12.15 -24.94 1.34
CA ILE A 382 11.93 -23.94 2.40
C ILE A 382 12.92 -24.18 3.55
N GLY A 383 13.36 -23.09 4.18
CA GLY A 383 14.37 -23.15 5.27
C GLY A 383 15.81 -23.29 4.80
N GLU A 384 16.11 -23.38 3.49
CA GLU A 384 17.48 -23.36 2.99
C GLU A 384 18.14 -22.00 3.27
N LEU A 385 19.32 -22.00 3.91
CA LEU A 385 20.10 -20.77 4.10
C LEU A 385 20.60 -20.27 2.75
N GLN A 386 20.39 -18.99 2.48
CA GLN A 386 20.79 -18.29 1.27
C GLN A 386 21.59 -17.03 1.60
N ALA A 387 22.44 -16.60 0.66
CA ALA A 387 23.16 -15.35 0.72
C ALA A 387 23.10 -14.58 -0.59
N PHE A 388 23.26 -13.26 -0.51
CA PHE A 388 23.56 -12.39 -1.64
C PHE A 388 24.36 -11.18 -1.19
N VAL A 389 24.94 -10.43 -2.14
CA VAL A 389 25.61 -9.16 -1.85
C VAL A 389 24.72 -8.02 -2.27
N LEU A 390 24.31 -7.21 -1.29
CA LEU A 390 23.52 -6.00 -1.51
C LEU A 390 24.46 -4.90 -2.02
N PRO A 391 24.29 -4.35 -3.24
CA PRO A 391 25.17 -3.32 -3.77
C PRO A 391 25.30 -2.11 -2.86
N SER A 392 26.52 -1.62 -2.63
CA SER A 392 26.75 -0.33 -1.98
C SER A 392 26.83 0.77 -3.03
N GLY A 393 25.94 1.74 -2.93
CA GLY A 393 25.94 2.94 -3.78
C GLY A 393 25.39 2.72 -5.18
N ASP A 394 24.50 3.55 -5.55
CA ASP A 394 23.97 3.80 -6.88
C ASP A 394 22.49 3.46 -7.12
N GLU A 395 21.89 4.37 -7.87
CA GLU A 395 20.46 4.48 -8.14
C GLU A 395 19.90 3.38 -9.09
N SER A 396 20.76 2.58 -9.72
CA SER A 396 20.34 1.50 -10.63
C SER A 396 20.12 0.14 -9.93
N ILE A 397 19.72 0.16 -8.67
CA ILE A 397 19.67 -1.03 -7.81
C ILE A 397 18.54 -1.99 -8.22
N LEU A 398 17.40 -1.47 -8.64
CA LEU A 398 16.22 -2.26 -8.97
C LEU A 398 16.47 -3.36 -10.00
N PRO A 399 17.08 -3.09 -11.18
CA PRO A 399 17.36 -4.13 -12.16
C PRO A 399 18.34 -5.20 -11.65
N ARG A 400 19.31 -4.80 -10.84
CA ARG A 400 20.32 -5.72 -10.29
C ARG A 400 19.76 -6.65 -9.22
N LEU A 401 18.94 -6.12 -8.29
CA LEU A 401 18.27 -6.95 -7.29
C LEU A 401 17.31 -7.96 -7.92
N CYS A 402 16.70 -7.60 -9.03
CA CYS A 402 15.78 -8.46 -9.77
C CYS A 402 16.49 -9.59 -10.53
N GLN A 403 17.76 -9.39 -10.88
CA GLN A 403 18.57 -10.34 -11.66
C GLN A 403 19.46 -11.24 -10.79
N GLN A 404 19.65 -10.90 -9.50
CA GLN A 404 20.44 -11.71 -8.58
C GLN A 404 19.64 -12.89 -8.05
N ASP A 405 20.03 -14.11 -8.44
CA ASP A 405 19.61 -15.32 -7.74
C ASP A 405 20.41 -15.47 -6.45
N PRO A 406 19.76 -15.64 -5.29
CA PRO A 406 20.47 -15.92 -4.05
C PRO A 406 21.32 -17.17 -4.15
N VAL A 407 22.55 -17.10 -3.60
CA VAL A 407 23.46 -18.24 -3.54
C VAL A 407 23.02 -19.18 -2.41
N PRO A 408 22.76 -20.47 -2.68
CA PRO A 408 22.46 -21.43 -1.62
C PRO A 408 23.72 -21.71 -0.79
N ILE A 409 23.58 -21.60 0.52
CA ILE A 409 24.67 -21.86 1.50
C ILE A 409 24.46 -23.20 2.18
N GLY A 410 23.25 -23.52 2.56
CA GLY A 410 22.96 -24.70 3.36
C GLY A 410 23.73 -24.68 4.68
N ALA A 411 24.22 -25.84 5.11
CA ALA A 411 25.03 -25.97 6.33
C ALA A 411 26.45 -25.37 6.19
N GLY A 412 26.91 -25.12 4.95
CA GLY A 412 28.19 -24.45 4.72
C GLY A 412 28.58 -24.39 3.26
N SER A 413 29.16 -23.27 2.86
CA SER A 413 29.64 -23.03 1.49
C SER A 413 30.73 -21.95 1.50
N VAL A 414 31.48 -21.89 0.38
CA VAL A 414 32.35 -20.74 0.07
C VAL A 414 31.65 -19.89 -0.97
N ILE A 415 31.42 -18.62 -0.63
CA ILE A 415 30.83 -17.64 -1.53
C ILE A 415 31.88 -16.66 -2.02
N THR A 416 31.74 -16.19 -3.24
CA THR A 416 32.57 -15.10 -3.81
C THR A 416 31.67 -13.89 -3.97
N ALA A 417 32.03 -12.75 -3.41
CA ALA A 417 31.34 -11.50 -3.69
C ALA A 417 31.58 -11.12 -5.16
N ASP A 418 30.52 -10.99 -5.92
CA ASP A 418 30.55 -10.58 -7.34
C ASP A 418 30.60 -9.06 -7.51
N ILE A 419 30.17 -8.32 -6.49
CA ILE A 419 30.14 -6.86 -6.45
C ILE A 419 30.57 -6.33 -5.07
N ASP A 420 30.86 -5.04 -4.99
CA ASP A 420 31.03 -4.32 -3.73
C ASP A 420 29.68 -4.14 -3.04
N GLY A 421 29.60 -4.40 -1.73
CA GLY A 421 28.34 -4.23 -1.01
C GLY A 421 28.29 -4.85 0.38
N LEU A 422 27.06 -5.04 0.88
CA LEU A 422 26.80 -5.69 2.15
C LEU A 422 26.45 -7.17 1.93
N LEU A 423 27.09 -8.06 2.67
CA LEU A 423 26.76 -9.47 2.63
C LEU A 423 25.49 -9.72 3.46
N CYS A 424 24.47 -10.29 2.81
CA CYS A 424 23.15 -10.53 3.36
C CYS A 424 22.81 -12.01 3.38
N PHE A 425 22.04 -12.43 4.38
CA PHE A 425 21.58 -13.80 4.58
C PHE A 425 20.09 -13.85 4.88
N ARG A 426 19.42 -14.92 4.45
CA ARG A 426 18.05 -15.27 4.86
C ARG A 426 17.85 -16.79 4.79
N ILE A 427 16.78 -17.28 5.38
CA ILE A 427 16.23 -18.59 5.00
C ILE A 427 15.34 -18.44 3.76
N ASN A 428 15.29 -19.48 2.94
CA ASN A 428 14.44 -19.52 1.76
C ASN A 428 12.97 -19.73 2.17
N GLU A 429 12.22 -18.65 2.19
CA GLU A 429 10.80 -18.66 2.46
C GLU A 429 10.11 -17.41 1.92
N SER A 430 8.79 -17.50 1.69
CA SER A 430 7.99 -16.34 1.34
C SER A 430 7.93 -15.33 2.50
N PRO A 431 8.18 -14.02 2.24
CA PRO A 431 8.00 -13.00 3.26
C PRO A 431 6.60 -12.93 3.88
N SER A 432 5.60 -13.54 3.23
CA SER A 432 4.23 -13.65 3.76
C SER A 432 4.09 -14.68 4.89
N ASN A 433 5.04 -15.61 5.02
CA ASN A 433 4.97 -16.73 5.96
C ASN A 433 5.90 -16.58 7.18
N LEU A 434 6.69 -15.50 7.26
CA LEU A 434 7.68 -15.32 8.32
C LEU A 434 7.12 -15.24 9.75
N SER A 435 5.81 -15.05 9.90
CA SER A 435 5.19 -14.79 11.21
C SER A 435 5.11 -16.00 12.13
N ASP A 436 5.12 -17.22 11.59
CA ASP A 436 5.02 -18.48 12.33
C ASP A 436 6.38 -19.15 12.55
N ASN A 437 7.45 -18.62 12.01
CA ASN A 437 8.82 -19.08 12.24
C ASN A 437 9.31 -18.81 13.66
N ARG A 438 10.13 -19.73 14.18
CA ARG A 438 10.70 -19.63 15.54
C ARG A 438 12.13 -20.15 15.56
N GLY A 439 12.98 -19.45 16.33
CA GLY A 439 14.36 -19.83 16.56
C GLY A 439 15.37 -18.92 15.87
N GLU A 440 16.64 -19.27 15.99
CA GLU A 440 17.78 -18.55 15.44
C GLU A 440 18.79 -19.55 14.90
N LEU A 441 19.56 -19.13 13.89
CA LEU A 441 20.67 -19.88 13.32
C LEU A 441 22.00 -19.23 13.65
N GLU A 442 22.97 -20.02 14.08
CA GLU A 442 24.33 -19.55 14.27
C GLU A 442 25.08 -19.57 12.93
N LEU A 443 25.69 -18.42 12.57
CA LEU A 443 26.50 -18.27 11.38
C LEU A 443 27.95 -17.90 11.80
N ALA A 444 28.92 -18.66 11.28
CA ALA A 444 30.31 -18.25 11.28
C ALA A 444 30.74 -17.85 9.86
N ILE A 445 31.38 -16.69 9.74
CA ILE A 445 31.75 -16.08 8.47
C ILE A 445 33.24 -15.75 8.53
N GLU A 446 34.04 -16.44 7.72
CA GLU A 446 35.48 -16.29 7.66
C GLU A 446 35.90 -15.83 6.25
N LYS A 447 36.71 -14.78 6.17
CA LYS A 447 37.35 -14.42 4.91
C LYS A 447 38.40 -15.48 4.56
N VAL A 448 38.35 -15.96 3.32
CA VAL A 448 39.33 -16.89 2.79
C VAL A 448 40.07 -16.26 1.60
N ASP A 449 41.33 -16.66 1.41
CA ASP A 449 42.16 -16.13 0.33
C ASP A 449 41.79 -16.71 -1.06
#